data_69fa628383163ed29b16c2860a85a77b
#
_entry.id   69fa628383163ed29b16c2860a85a77b
#
_cell.length_a   1.000
_cell.length_b   1.000
_cell.length_c   1.000
_cell.angle_alpha   90.00
_cell.angle_beta   90.00
_cell.angle_gamma   90.00
#
_symmetry.space_group_name_H-M   'P 1'
#
loop_
_entity.id
_entity.type
_entity.pdbx_description
1 polymer ?
#
loop_
_entity_poly.entity_id
_entity_poly.type
_entity_poly.pdbx_seq_one_letter_code
_entity_poly.pdbx_strand_id
1 'polypeptide(L)'
;MRKSDARRAGARAVPVPLLVPALVGLAFLLLPLIALVVRAPWSGLPEQLASPQVWQALRLSLLCATSATLLSLVVGVPLAWLLARTEFPGRGFVRALVTLPLVLPPVVGGVALLLAFGRNGVIGQWLDAWFGITLPFTTTGVILAETFVAMPFLVISVEGTLRAADPRFEEAATTLGASRFTAFRRVTLPLIAPGVAAGAVLAWARALGEFGATITFAGNFPGRTQTMPLAVYLALQNDPAAAIALSLVLLAVSIAVLAGLRDRWMRAA
;
A
#
# COMPACT_ATOMS: atom_id res chain seq x y z
N MET A 1 -29.30 25.24 45.56
CA MET A 1 -27.85 24.99 45.63
C MET A 1 -27.61 23.50 45.64
N ARG A 2 -27.27 22.91 44.45
CA ARG A 2 -26.67 21.57 44.21
C ARG A 2 -26.75 21.23 42.73
N LYS A 3 -25.92 21.87 41.90
CA LYS A 3 -25.68 21.51 40.48
C LYS A 3 -24.24 21.89 40.13
N SER A 4 -23.26 21.15 40.60
CA SER A 4 -21.86 21.37 40.15
C SER A 4 -20.94 20.14 40.23
N ASP A 5 -21.44 18.92 40.47
CA ASP A 5 -20.55 17.74 40.67
C ASP A 5 -20.61 16.67 39.57
N ALA A 6 -21.15 16.98 38.38
CA ALA A 6 -21.31 15.98 37.30
C ALA A 6 -20.30 16.14 36.16
N ARG A 7 -19.14 16.73 36.34
CA ARG A 7 -18.11 16.89 35.28
C ARG A 7 -16.68 16.50 35.70
N ARG A 8 -16.53 15.42 36.45
CA ARG A 8 -15.27 14.69 36.50
C ARG A 8 -15.55 13.25 36.07
N ALA A 9 -15.83 13.05 34.78
CA ALA A 9 -15.68 11.75 34.19
C ALA A 9 -14.19 11.40 34.28
N GLY A 10 -13.83 10.65 35.33
CA GLY A 10 -12.46 10.28 35.68
C GLY A 10 -11.82 9.64 34.46
N ALA A 11 -10.69 10.16 34.05
CA ALA A 11 -9.78 9.44 33.15
C ALA A 11 -9.62 8.05 33.77
N ARG A 12 -10.15 7.03 33.10
CA ARG A 12 -10.03 5.62 33.56
C ARG A 12 -8.54 5.35 33.66
N ALA A 13 -8.06 5.18 34.91
CA ALA A 13 -6.67 4.83 35.13
C ALA A 13 -6.34 3.57 34.33
N VAL A 14 -5.36 3.68 33.46
CA VAL A 14 -4.94 2.54 32.63
C VAL A 14 -4.37 1.48 33.59
N PRO A 15 -4.83 0.23 33.55
CA PRO A 15 -4.29 -0.83 34.37
C PRO A 15 -2.78 -0.97 34.16
N VAL A 16 -2.00 -0.87 35.25
CA VAL A 16 -0.52 -0.96 35.19
C VAL A 16 -0.02 -2.19 34.44
N PRO A 17 -0.65 -3.38 34.54
CA PRO A 17 -0.26 -4.55 33.81
C PRO A 17 -0.35 -4.38 32.26
N LEU A 18 -1.21 -3.50 31.74
CA LEU A 18 -1.33 -3.19 30.35
C LEU A 18 -0.40 -2.05 29.89
N LEU A 19 -0.07 -1.14 30.78
CA LEU A 19 0.75 0.03 30.51
C LEU A 19 2.20 -0.36 30.19
N VAL A 20 2.79 -1.26 30.97
CA VAL A 20 4.18 -1.69 30.81
C VAL A 20 4.42 -2.34 29.42
N PRO A 21 3.67 -3.40 29.03
CA PRO A 21 3.86 -3.98 27.67
C PRO A 21 3.53 -2.98 26.56
N ALA A 22 2.57 -2.07 26.74
CA ALA A 22 2.27 -1.03 25.76
C ALA A 22 3.44 -0.05 25.57
N LEU A 23 4.08 0.39 26.65
CA LEU A 23 5.26 1.26 26.58
C LEU A 23 6.46 0.54 25.98
N VAL A 24 6.68 -0.73 26.32
CA VAL A 24 7.73 -1.55 25.70
C VAL A 24 7.49 -1.71 24.19
N GLY A 25 6.25 -2.00 23.77
CA GLY A 25 5.88 -2.08 22.36
C GLY A 25 6.10 -0.75 21.62
N LEU A 26 5.70 0.36 22.24
CA LEU A 26 5.93 1.70 21.69
C LEU A 26 7.43 2.01 21.56
N ALA A 27 8.21 1.75 22.61
CA ALA A 27 9.64 1.95 22.60
C ALA A 27 10.33 1.09 21.53
N PHE A 28 9.93 -0.18 21.39
CA PHE A 28 10.44 -1.08 20.35
C PHE A 28 10.19 -0.54 18.91
N LEU A 29 9.00 0.03 18.66
CA LEU A 29 8.69 0.62 17.36
C LEU A 29 9.41 1.94 17.10
N LEU A 30 9.58 2.78 18.13
CA LEU A 30 10.20 4.10 17.97
C LEU A 30 11.73 4.03 17.95
N LEU A 31 12.34 3.11 18.67
CA LEU A 31 13.79 3.02 18.83
C LEU A 31 14.56 2.96 17.48
N PRO A 32 14.18 2.11 16.48
CA PRO A 32 14.85 2.08 15.19
C PRO A 32 14.71 3.40 14.42
N LEU A 33 13.54 4.06 14.49
CA LEU A 33 13.29 5.33 13.82
C LEU A 33 14.11 6.47 14.46
N ILE A 34 14.20 6.49 15.77
CA ILE A 34 15.05 7.44 16.50
C ILE A 34 16.52 7.19 16.18
N ALA A 35 16.96 5.93 16.16
CA ALA A 35 18.33 5.57 15.81
C ALA A 35 18.70 6.03 14.39
N LEU A 36 17.77 5.92 13.42
CA LEU A 36 17.97 6.41 12.06
C LEU A 36 18.21 7.94 12.05
N VAL A 37 17.42 8.70 12.80
CA VAL A 37 17.56 10.16 12.90
C VAL A 37 18.85 10.57 13.64
N VAL A 38 19.17 9.89 14.75
CA VAL A 38 20.37 10.19 15.56
C VAL A 38 21.66 9.86 14.82
N ARG A 39 21.65 8.79 14.00
CA ARG A 39 22.81 8.34 13.22
C ARG A 39 22.92 9.03 11.86
N ALA A 40 22.02 9.95 11.54
CA ALA A 40 22.01 10.64 10.26
C ALA A 40 23.30 11.47 10.06
N PRO A 41 23.88 11.44 8.85
CA PRO A 41 25.04 12.27 8.49
C PRO A 41 24.60 13.71 8.18
N TRP A 42 24.15 14.45 9.20
CA TRP A 42 23.54 15.77 9.05
C TRP A 42 24.37 16.77 8.26
N SER A 43 25.71 16.74 8.41
CA SER A 43 26.63 17.63 7.68
C SER A 43 26.71 17.33 6.19
N GLY A 44 26.62 16.05 5.78
CA GLY A 44 26.65 15.60 4.38
C GLY A 44 25.28 15.43 3.74
N LEU A 45 24.20 15.57 4.53
CA LEU A 45 22.83 15.32 4.06
C LEU A 45 22.42 16.22 2.87
N PRO A 46 22.71 17.55 2.86
CA PRO A 46 22.33 18.40 1.72
C PRO A 46 22.99 17.97 0.41
N GLU A 47 24.25 17.56 0.44
CA GLU A 47 24.99 17.11 -0.73
C GLU A 47 24.42 15.81 -1.28
N GLN A 48 24.12 14.84 -0.39
CA GLN A 48 23.51 13.58 -0.79
C GLN A 48 22.09 13.77 -1.35
N LEU A 49 21.29 14.65 -0.74
CA LEU A 49 19.95 14.98 -1.23
C LEU A 49 19.98 15.74 -2.58
N ALA A 50 21.06 16.46 -2.88
CA ALA A 50 21.23 17.13 -4.16
C ALA A 50 21.59 16.14 -5.30
N SER A 51 21.94 14.90 -5.00
CA SER A 51 22.37 13.94 -6.01
C SER A 51 21.24 13.58 -6.98
N PRO A 52 21.49 13.54 -8.31
CA PRO A 52 20.48 13.18 -9.30
C PRO A 52 19.89 11.79 -9.07
N GLN A 53 20.69 10.87 -8.53
CA GLN A 53 20.30 9.48 -8.30
C GLN A 53 19.18 9.38 -7.26
N VAL A 54 19.24 10.17 -6.18
CA VAL A 54 18.20 10.22 -5.14
C VAL A 54 16.86 10.68 -5.73
N TRP A 55 16.90 11.76 -6.52
CA TRP A 55 15.69 12.30 -7.15
C TRP A 55 15.10 11.36 -8.20
N GLN A 56 15.93 10.66 -8.97
CA GLN A 56 15.49 9.65 -9.93
C GLN A 56 14.79 8.49 -9.20
N ALA A 57 15.41 7.94 -8.14
CA ALA A 57 14.83 6.84 -7.37
C ALA A 57 13.53 7.26 -6.67
N LEU A 58 13.49 8.49 -6.08
CA LEU A 58 12.29 9.01 -5.42
C LEU A 58 11.14 9.21 -6.43
N ARG A 59 11.42 9.88 -7.55
CA ARG A 59 10.41 10.09 -8.61
C ARG A 59 9.88 8.77 -9.12
N LEU A 60 10.74 7.80 -9.34
CA LEU A 60 10.36 6.47 -9.82
C LEU A 60 9.49 5.75 -8.79
N SER A 61 9.88 5.76 -7.51
CA SER A 61 9.07 5.16 -6.43
C SER A 61 7.69 5.78 -6.32
N LEU A 62 7.59 7.12 -6.35
CA LEU A 62 6.31 7.81 -6.28
C LEU A 62 5.42 7.50 -7.49
N LEU A 63 6.02 7.48 -8.69
CA LEU A 63 5.32 7.15 -9.93
C LEU A 63 4.81 5.71 -9.90
N CYS A 64 5.67 4.75 -9.55
CA CYS A 64 5.31 3.33 -9.53
C CYS A 64 4.26 3.05 -8.45
N ALA A 65 4.45 3.51 -7.20
CA ALA A 65 3.49 3.30 -6.12
C ALA A 65 2.12 3.94 -6.41
N THR A 66 2.11 5.13 -7.02
CA THR A 66 0.86 5.79 -7.41
C THR A 66 0.17 5.04 -8.55
N SER A 67 0.91 4.62 -9.57
CA SER A 67 0.37 3.84 -10.69
C SER A 67 -0.14 2.48 -10.24
N ALA A 68 0.60 1.78 -9.37
CA ALA A 68 0.18 0.51 -8.79
C ALA A 68 -1.10 0.65 -7.96
N THR A 69 -1.21 1.74 -7.19
CA THR A 69 -2.42 2.04 -6.41
C THR A 69 -3.62 2.34 -7.32
N LEU A 70 -3.44 3.15 -8.36
CA LEU A 70 -4.49 3.44 -9.34
C LEU A 70 -4.95 2.15 -10.05
N LEU A 71 -4.02 1.31 -10.47
CA LEU A 71 -4.34 0.03 -11.08
C LEU A 71 -5.08 -0.88 -10.08
N SER A 72 -4.63 -0.91 -8.82
CA SER A 72 -5.31 -1.64 -7.75
C SER A 72 -6.72 -1.12 -7.50
N LEU A 73 -6.97 0.19 -7.57
CA LEU A 73 -8.31 0.77 -7.45
C LEU A 73 -9.21 0.33 -8.60
N VAL A 74 -8.73 0.39 -9.84
CA VAL A 74 -9.51 0.05 -11.03
C VAL A 74 -9.92 -1.43 -11.04
N VAL A 75 -9.02 -2.32 -10.64
CA VAL A 75 -9.24 -3.78 -10.68
C VAL A 75 -9.71 -4.31 -9.33
N GLY A 76 -9.14 -3.84 -8.24
CA GLY A 76 -9.38 -4.35 -6.89
C GLY A 76 -10.73 -3.94 -6.31
N VAL A 77 -11.24 -2.72 -6.58
CA VAL A 77 -12.57 -2.30 -6.09
C VAL A 77 -13.69 -3.16 -6.70
N PRO A 78 -13.76 -3.41 -8.01
CA PRO A 78 -14.71 -4.36 -8.58
C PRO A 78 -14.55 -5.77 -8.03
N LEU A 79 -13.32 -6.25 -7.84
CA LEU A 79 -13.05 -7.57 -7.25
C LEU A 79 -13.54 -7.65 -5.80
N ALA A 80 -13.31 -6.64 -4.99
CA ALA A 80 -13.81 -6.54 -3.62
C ALA A 80 -15.34 -6.54 -3.59
N TRP A 81 -15.98 -5.80 -4.50
CA TRP A 81 -17.43 -5.77 -4.64
C TRP A 81 -17.98 -7.16 -5.01
N LEU A 82 -17.38 -7.84 -5.98
CA LEU A 82 -17.73 -9.20 -6.36
C LEU A 82 -17.65 -10.14 -5.15
N LEU A 83 -16.56 -10.08 -4.39
CA LEU A 83 -16.35 -10.90 -3.19
C LEU A 83 -17.29 -10.54 -2.03
N ALA A 84 -17.79 -9.31 -1.93
CA ALA A 84 -18.65 -8.87 -0.85
C ALA A 84 -20.14 -9.11 -1.14
N ARG A 85 -20.58 -8.88 -2.38
CA ARG A 85 -22.01 -8.75 -2.75
C ARG A 85 -22.56 -9.90 -3.60
N THR A 86 -21.71 -10.81 -4.09
CA THR A 86 -22.19 -11.92 -4.91
C THR A 86 -21.90 -13.27 -4.25
N GLU A 87 -22.79 -14.21 -4.45
CA GLU A 87 -22.61 -15.60 -4.06
C GLU A 87 -22.35 -16.43 -5.32
N PHE A 88 -21.22 -17.12 -5.34
CA PHE A 88 -20.85 -18.02 -6.43
C PHE A 88 -20.01 -19.19 -5.89
N PRO A 89 -20.06 -20.37 -6.53
CA PRO A 89 -19.26 -21.51 -6.13
C PRO A 89 -17.75 -21.15 -6.24
N GLY A 90 -16.98 -21.49 -5.21
CA GLY A 90 -15.54 -21.18 -5.18
C GLY A 90 -15.18 -19.77 -4.66
N ARG A 91 -16.13 -18.95 -4.20
CA ARG A 91 -15.86 -17.61 -3.63
C ARG A 91 -14.78 -17.63 -2.53
N GLY A 92 -14.82 -18.63 -1.64
CA GLY A 92 -13.82 -18.78 -0.58
C GLY A 92 -12.40 -19.03 -1.15
N PHE A 93 -12.32 -19.83 -2.21
CA PHE A 93 -11.06 -20.10 -2.91
C PHE A 93 -10.52 -18.84 -3.61
N VAL A 94 -11.38 -18.09 -4.33
CA VAL A 94 -10.97 -16.81 -4.96
C VAL A 94 -10.47 -15.82 -3.90
N ARG A 95 -11.15 -15.72 -2.74
CA ARG A 95 -10.67 -14.87 -1.63
C ARG A 95 -9.31 -15.32 -1.12
N ALA A 96 -9.09 -16.63 -0.95
CA ALA A 96 -7.79 -17.17 -0.55
C ALA A 96 -6.70 -16.81 -1.57
N LEU A 97 -6.97 -16.93 -2.88
CA LEU A 97 -6.04 -16.53 -3.93
C LEU A 97 -5.72 -15.03 -3.90
N VAL A 98 -6.72 -14.18 -3.69
CA VAL A 98 -6.51 -12.71 -3.59
C VAL A 98 -5.65 -12.37 -2.38
N THR A 99 -5.75 -13.11 -1.28
CA THR A 99 -4.96 -12.86 -0.07
C THR A 99 -3.61 -13.57 -0.07
N LEU A 100 -3.38 -14.48 -1.01
CA LEU A 100 -2.14 -15.27 -1.09
C LEU A 100 -0.87 -14.40 -1.15
N PRO A 101 -0.81 -13.28 -1.92
CA PRO A 101 0.37 -12.42 -1.96
C PRO A 101 0.78 -11.81 -0.61
N LEU A 102 -0.13 -11.75 0.37
CA LEU A 102 0.19 -11.25 1.72
C LEU A 102 1.05 -12.23 2.53
N VAL A 103 0.90 -13.52 2.24
CA VAL A 103 1.59 -14.60 2.96
C VAL A 103 2.84 -15.05 2.21
N LEU A 104 2.86 -14.89 0.89
CA LEU A 104 4.00 -15.26 0.06
C LEU A 104 5.20 -14.36 0.38
N PRO A 105 6.41 -14.95 0.56
CA PRO A 105 7.63 -14.16 0.59
C PRO A 105 7.73 -13.30 -0.69
N PRO A 106 8.03 -12.00 -0.60
CA PRO A 106 8.02 -11.11 -1.78
C PRO A 106 8.90 -11.58 -2.93
N VAL A 107 10.06 -12.17 -2.62
CA VAL A 107 10.96 -12.75 -3.63
C VAL A 107 10.28 -13.89 -4.41
N VAL A 108 9.52 -14.75 -3.72
CA VAL A 108 8.75 -15.85 -4.35
C VAL A 108 7.66 -15.27 -5.26
N GLY A 109 7.01 -14.18 -4.84
CA GLY A 109 6.07 -13.43 -5.67
C GLY A 109 6.73 -12.92 -6.95
N GLY A 110 7.95 -12.38 -6.86
CA GLY A 110 8.74 -11.94 -8.02
C GLY A 110 9.08 -13.09 -8.99
N VAL A 111 9.45 -14.27 -8.47
CA VAL A 111 9.66 -15.47 -9.31
C VAL A 111 8.36 -15.89 -9.99
N ALA A 112 7.23 -15.89 -9.28
CA ALA A 112 5.93 -16.22 -9.86
C ALA A 112 5.56 -15.24 -10.99
N LEU A 113 5.85 -13.94 -10.81
CA LEU A 113 5.67 -12.93 -11.87
C LEU A 113 6.58 -13.18 -13.07
N LEU A 114 7.85 -13.61 -12.86
CA LEU A 114 8.75 -13.99 -13.95
C LEU A 114 8.22 -15.20 -14.73
N LEU A 115 7.70 -16.20 -14.04
CA LEU A 115 7.13 -17.39 -14.69
C LEU A 115 5.84 -17.06 -15.45
N ALA A 116 5.06 -16.09 -14.98
CA ALA A 116 3.82 -15.68 -15.64
C ALA A 116 4.08 -14.69 -16.79
N PHE A 117 4.85 -13.63 -16.54
CA PHE A 117 4.99 -12.47 -17.42
C PHE A 117 6.40 -12.27 -17.98
N GLY A 118 7.36 -13.15 -17.65
CA GLY A 118 8.68 -13.18 -18.24
C GLY A 118 8.58 -13.44 -19.75
N ARG A 119 9.63 -13.13 -20.51
CA ARG A 119 9.64 -13.29 -21.98
C ARG A 119 9.23 -14.69 -22.44
N ASN A 120 9.64 -15.71 -21.71
CA ASN A 120 9.26 -17.13 -21.93
C ASN A 120 8.17 -17.60 -20.98
N GLY A 121 7.51 -16.68 -20.26
CA GLY A 121 6.46 -17.01 -19.30
C GLY A 121 5.12 -17.33 -19.96
N VAL A 122 4.19 -17.89 -19.16
CA VAL A 122 2.89 -18.38 -19.65
C VAL A 122 2.10 -17.32 -20.43
N ILE A 123 2.13 -16.06 -19.99
CA ILE A 123 1.46 -14.93 -20.65
C ILE A 123 2.49 -14.09 -21.41
N GLY A 124 3.69 -13.91 -20.84
CA GLY A 124 4.70 -13.01 -21.37
C GLY A 124 5.16 -13.37 -22.79
N GLN A 125 5.25 -14.66 -23.13
CA GLN A 125 5.57 -15.11 -24.49
C GLN A 125 4.59 -14.60 -25.54
N TRP A 126 3.30 -14.50 -25.23
CA TRP A 126 2.28 -13.98 -26.13
C TRP A 126 2.32 -12.46 -26.23
N LEU A 127 2.64 -11.77 -25.14
CA LEU A 127 2.85 -10.32 -25.16
C LEU A 127 4.06 -9.95 -26.02
N ASP A 128 5.14 -10.72 -25.94
CA ASP A 128 6.33 -10.52 -26.77
C ASP A 128 6.05 -10.85 -28.24
N ALA A 129 5.43 -12.00 -28.52
CA ALA A 129 5.18 -12.47 -29.88
C ALA A 129 4.16 -11.60 -30.67
N TRP A 130 3.10 -11.11 -30.01
CA TRP A 130 2.04 -10.36 -30.70
C TRP A 130 2.22 -8.85 -30.66
N PHE A 131 2.82 -8.33 -29.58
CA PHE A 131 2.91 -6.89 -29.33
C PHE A 131 4.34 -6.39 -29.16
N GLY A 132 5.35 -7.27 -29.12
CA GLY A 132 6.74 -6.90 -28.85
C GLY A 132 6.94 -6.35 -27.43
N ILE A 133 6.03 -6.67 -26.49
CA ILE A 133 6.04 -6.13 -25.12
C ILE A 133 6.73 -7.12 -24.21
N THR A 134 7.84 -6.69 -23.59
CA THR A 134 8.51 -7.39 -22.49
C THR A 134 8.34 -6.60 -21.21
N LEU A 135 7.78 -7.22 -20.17
CA LEU A 135 7.53 -6.58 -18.88
C LEU A 135 8.72 -6.61 -17.91
N PRO A 136 9.49 -7.71 -17.80
CA PRO A 136 10.67 -7.74 -16.94
C PRO A 136 11.66 -6.61 -17.26
N PHE A 137 12.34 -6.14 -16.22
CA PHE A 137 13.37 -5.10 -16.31
C PHE A 137 12.89 -3.75 -16.88
N THR A 138 11.60 -3.45 -16.70
CA THR A 138 10.97 -2.19 -17.12
C THR A 138 10.25 -1.52 -15.96
N THR A 139 9.99 -0.22 -16.08
CA THR A 139 9.15 0.52 -15.11
C THR A 139 7.74 -0.06 -15.02
N THR A 140 7.17 -0.52 -16.13
CA THR A 140 5.88 -1.22 -16.14
C THR A 140 5.94 -2.53 -15.36
N GLY A 141 7.07 -3.24 -15.42
CA GLY A 141 7.32 -4.41 -14.59
C GLY A 141 7.35 -4.07 -13.10
N VAL A 142 7.98 -2.95 -12.71
CA VAL A 142 7.94 -2.46 -11.31
C VAL A 142 6.48 -2.22 -10.88
N ILE A 143 5.71 -1.48 -11.69
CA ILE A 143 4.28 -1.19 -11.39
C ILE A 143 3.48 -2.50 -11.23
N LEU A 144 3.73 -3.49 -12.08
CA LEU A 144 3.04 -4.78 -11.99
C LEU A 144 3.41 -5.53 -10.71
N ALA A 145 4.71 -5.56 -10.35
CA ALA A 145 5.18 -6.20 -9.12
C ALA A 145 4.60 -5.52 -7.86
N GLU A 146 4.62 -4.19 -7.81
CA GLU A 146 4.02 -3.42 -6.74
C GLU A 146 2.49 -3.62 -6.65
N THR A 147 1.80 -3.67 -7.80
CA THR A 147 0.35 -3.95 -7.86
C THR A 147 0.02 -5.32 -7.30
N PHE A 148 0.78 -6.34 -7.69
CA PHE A 148 0.58 -7.72 -7.22
C PHE A 148 0.65 -7.83 -5.69
N VAL A 149 1.58 -7.12 -5.07
CA VAL A 149 1.79 -7.16 -3.61
C VAL A 149 0.85 -6.20 -2.86
N ALA A 150 0.48 -5.07 -3.47
CA ALA A 150 -0.30 -4.01 -2.81
C ALA A 150 -1.82 -4.18 -2.95
N MET A 151 -2.30 -4.72 -4.07
CA MET A 151 -3.73 -4.86 -4.35
C MET A 151 -4.52 -5.64 -3.29
N PRO A 152 -4.02 -6.71 -2.67
CA PRO A 152 -4.73 -7.41 -1.59
C PRO A 152 -5.11 -6.51 -0.42
N PHE A 153 -4.26 -5.55 -0.04
CA PHE A 153 -4.56 -4.60 1.05
C PHE A 153 -5.78 -3.75 0.73
N LEU A 154 -5.87 -3.27 -0.51
CA LEU A 154 -7.04 -2.53 -0.98
C LEU A 154 -8.28 -3.41 -0.97
N VAL A 155 -8.19 -4.62 -1.55
CA VAL A 155 -9.34 -5.53 -1.67
C VAL A 155 -9.92 -5.88 -0.32
N ILE A 156 -9.08 -6.22 0.68
CA ILE A 156 -9.53 -6.55 2.04
C ILE A 156 -10.19 -5.36 2.71
N SER A 157 -9.61 -4.16 2.59
CA SER A 157 -10.17 -2.94 3.18
C SER A 157 -11.54 -2.61 2.60
N VAL A 158 -11.66 -2.65 1.28
CA VAL A 158 -12.90 -2.36 0.56
C VAL A 158 -13.95 -3.45 0.80
N GLU A 159 -13.57 -4.74 0.77
CA GLU A 159 -14.46 -5.84 1.08
C GLU A 159 -15.02 -5.74 2.52
N GLY A 160 -14.16 -5.42 3.48
CA GLY A 160 -14.57 -5.22 4.87
C GLY A 160 -15.59 -4.08 5.01
N THR A 161 -15.35 -2.97 4.34
CA THR A 161 -16.27 -1.81 4.35
C THR A 161 -17.59 -2.13 3.65
N LEU A 162 -17.55 -2.84 2.52
CA LEU A 162 -18.75 -3.29 1.80
C LEU A 162 -19.60 -4.22 2.66
N ARG A 163 -18.99 -5.12 3.42
CA ARG A 163 -19.72 -6.03 4.33
C ARG A 163 -20.34 -5.32 5.52
N ALA A 164 -19.74 -4.24 5.99
CA ALA A 164 -20.27 -3.41 7.06
C ALA A 164 -21.41 -2.48 6.59
N ALA A 165 -21.43 -2.15 5.28
CA ALA A 165 -22.46 -1.31 4.70
C ALA A 165 -23.78 -2.07 4.52
N ASP A 166 -24.89 -1.44 4.95
CA ASP A 166 -26.24 -2.03 4.86
C ASP A 166 -26.67 -2.18 3.37
N PRO A 167 -26.96 -3.41 2.89
CA PRO A 167 -27.36 -3.65 1.51
C PRO A 167 -28.71 -3.03 1.14
N ARG A 168 -29.55 -2.68 2.12
CA ARG A 168 -30.88 -2.09 1.89
C ARG A 168 -30.81 -0.77 1.11
N PHE A 169 -29.72 -0.02 1.18
CA PHE A 169 -29.55 1.18 0.36
C PHE A 169 -29.42 0.86 -1.12
N GLU A 170 -28.75 -0.24 -1.47
CA GLU A 170 -28.66 -0.72 -2.85
C GLU A 170 -29.99 -1.26 -3.35
N GLU A 171 -30.71 -2.02 -2.49
CA GLU A 171 -32.03 -2.56 -2.78
C GLU A 171 -33.07 -1.46 -3.00
N ALA A 172 -33.09 -0.43 -2.14
CA ALA A 172 -33.96 0.73 -2.31
C ALA A 172 -33.72 1.47 -3.63
N ALA A 173 -32.45 1.67 -4.00
CA ALA A 173 -32.10 2.29 -5.28
C ALA A 173 -32.61 1.48 -6.48
N THR A 174 -32.46 0.14 -6.44
CA THR A 174 -32.95 -0.74 -7.51
C THR A 174 -34.47 -0.78 -7.57
N THR A 175 -35.16 -0.75 -6.44
CA THR A 175 -36.65 -0.65 -6.38
C THR A 175 -37.16 0.64 -7.02
N LEU A 176 -36.38 1.74 -6.89
CA LEU A 176 -36.64 3.03 -7.54
C LEU A 176 -36.26 3.06 -9.03
N GLY A 177 -35.87 1.92 -9.62
CA GLY A 177 -35.56 1.80 -11.05
C GLY A 177 -34.10 2.05 -11.41
N ALA A 178 -33.20 2.21 -10.44
CA ALA A 178 -31.78 2.34 -10.75
C ALA A 178 -31.20 1.01 -11.26
N SER A 179 -30.40 1.07 -12.34
CA SER A 179 -29.61 -0.10 -12.75
C SER A 179 -28.56 -0.44 -11.67
N ARG A 180 -28.10 -1.70 -11.65
CA ARG A 180 -27.06 -2.17 -10.69
C ARG A 180 -25.80 -1.30 -10.75
N PHE A 181 -25.39 -0.86 -11.92
CA PHE A 181 -24.23 0.04 -12.08
C PHE A 181 -24.52 1.45 -11.53
N THR A 182 -25.75 1.96 -11.73
CA THR A 182 -26.17 3.25 -11.18
C THR A 182 -26.23 3.20 -9.65
N ALA A 183 -26.79 2.14 -9.07
CA ALA A 183 -26.81 1.90 -7.63
C ALA A 183 -25.37 1.83 -7.07
N PHE A 184 -24.48 1.05 -7.70
CA PHE A 184 -23.07 1.00 -7.33
C PHE A 184 -22.43 2.37 -7.34
N ARG A 185 -22.54 3.11 -8.44
CA ARG A 185 -21.82 4.40 -8.61
C ARG A 185 -22.38 5.51 -7.72
N ARG A 186 -23.73 5.57 -7.54
CA ARG A 186 -24.39 6.70 -6.85
C ARG A 186 -24.70 6.43 -5.38
N VAL A 187 -24.75 5.18 -4.96
CA VAL A 187 -25.10 4.78 -3.59
C VAL A 187 -23.92 4.06 -2.93
N THR A 188 -23.50 2.92 -3.48
CA THR A 188 -22.48 2.07 -2.86
C THR A 188 -21.13 2.76 -2.77
N LEU A 189 -20.63 3.28 -3.89
CA LEU A 189 -19.30 3.86 -3.97
C LEU A 189 -19.12 5.09 -3.04
N PRO A 190 -20.06 6.06 -2.98
CA PRO A 190 -19.99 7.14 -1.98
C PRO A 190 -20.04 6.64 -0.53
N LEU A 191 -20.86 5.61 -0.25
CA LEU A 191 -20.99 5.05 1.09
C LEU A 191 -19.70 4.38 1.57
N ILE A 192 -18.99 3.68 0.68
CA ILE A 192 -17.72 3.00 1.01
C ILE A 192 -16.48 3.86 0.74
N ALA A 193 -16.62 5.10 0.27
CA ALA A 193 -15.50 5.97 -0.11
C ALA A 193 -14.42 6.12 0.99
N PRO A 194 -14.78 6.22 2.30
CA PRO A 194 -13.77 6.25 3.36
C PRO A 194 -12.93 4.97 3.41
N GLY A 195 -13.55 3.79 3.25
CA GLY A 195 -12.87 2.51 3.22
C GLY A 195 -12.01 2.32 1.97
N VAL A 196 -12.49 2.80 0.81
CA VAL A 196 -11.70 2.81 -0.43
C VAL A 196 -10.47 3.69 -0.27
N ALA A 197 -10.63 4.89 0.32
CA ALA A 197 -9.52 5.80 0.60
C ALA A 197 -8.50 5.16 1.56
N ALA A 198 -8.98 4.54 2.64
CA ALA A 198 -8.14 3.82 3.59
C ALA A 198 -7.34 2.69 2.91
N GLY A 199 -8.03 1.86 2.13
CA GLY A 199 -7.42 0.79 1.37
C GLY A 199 -6.40 1.28 0.34
N ALA A 200 -6.69 2.39 -0.34
CA ALA A 200 -5.77 3.00 -1.30
C ALA A 200 -4.47 3.48 -0.63
N VAL A 201 -4.58 4.07 0.56
CA VAL A 201 -3.41 4.49 1.35
C VAL A 201 -2.55 3.31 1.77
N LEU A 202 -3.19 2.24 2.27
CA LEU A 202 -2.48 1.02 2.66
C LEU A 202 -1.79 0.38 1.46
N ALA A 203 -2.47 0.30 0.32
CA ALA A 203 -1.90 -0.20 -0.92
C ALA A 203 -0.72 0.67 -1.40
N TRP A 204 -0.86 1.99 -1.35
CA TRP A 204 0.19 2.92 -1.74
C TRP A 204 1.44 2.80 -0.83
N ALA A 205 1.24 2.76 0.48
CA ALA A 205 2.34 2.61 1.44
C ALA A 205 3.05 1.24 1.25
N ARG A 206 2.27 0.19 0.97
CA ARG A 206 2.81 -1.15 0.69
C ARG A 206 3.59 -1.18 -0.63
N ALA A 207 3.09 -0.53 -1.67
CA ALA A 207 3.77 -0.40 -2.96
C ALA A 207 5.08 0.39 -2.82
N LEU A 208 5.04 1.56 -2.15
CA LEU A 208 6.21 2.41 -1.95
C LEU A 208 7.37 1.69 -1.23
N GLY A 209 7.07 0.79 -0.30
CA GLY A 209 8.04 -0.01 0.43
C GLY A 209 8.40 -1.34 -0.23
N GLU A 210 7.92 -1.62 -1.45
CA GLU A 210 8.18 -2.90 -2.09
C GLU A 210 9.63 -3.00 -2.56
N PHE A 211 10.24 -4.15 -2.26
CA PHE A 211 11.63 -4.46 -2.58
C PHE A 211 11.77 -5.83 -3.25
N GLY A 212 11.27 -6.88 -2.59
CA GLY A 212 11.57 -8.26 -2.93
C GLY A 212 11.02 -8.72 -4.28
N ALA A 213 9.76 -8.43 -4.57
CA ALA A 213 9.15 -8.76 -5.86
C ALA A 213 9.74 -7.90 -6.97
N THR A 214 10.02 -6.62 -6.68
CA THR A 214 10.59 -5.68 -7.64
C THR A 214 12.00 -6.09 -8.05
N ILE A 215 12.91 -6.36 -7.12
CA ILE A 215 14.28 -6.75 -7.46
C ILE A 215 14.33 -8.03 -8.26
N THR A 216 13.44 -9.00 -7.94
CA THR A 216 13.41 -10.29 -8.60
C THR A 216 12.81 -10.20 -10.01
N PHE A 217 11.73 -9.43 -10.21
CA PHE A 217 11.03 -9.34 -11.47
C PHE A 217 11.54 -8.23 -12.39
N ALA A 218 11.83 -7.06 -11.83
CA ALA A 218 12.21 -5.87 -12.59
C ALA A 218 13.70 -5.51 -12.49
N GLY A 219 14.46 -6.12 -11.57
CA GLY A 219 15.88 -5.83 -11.36
C GLY A 219 16.10 -4.49 -10.65
N ASN A 220 17.33 -3.93 -10.79
CA ASN A 220 17.78 -2.73 -10.08
C ASN A 220 18.59 -1.82 -11.02
N PHE A 221 17.95 -1.20 -12.00
CA PHE A 221 18.60 -0.32 -12.98
C PHE A 221 18.31 1.14 -12.66
N PRO A 222 19.35 1.98 -12.38
CA PRO A 222 19.17 3.40 -12.13
C PRO A 222 18.35 4.09 -13.22
N GLY A 223 17.41 4.95 -12.80
CA GLY A 223 16.53 5.70 -13.69
C GLY A 223 15.42 4.88 -14.39
N ARG A 224 15.44 3.54 -14.29
CA ARG A 224 14.47 2.67 -14.97
C ARG A 224 13.67 1.78 -14.02
N THR A 225 14.33 1.09 -13.10
CA THR A 225 13.67 0.16 -12.17
C THR A 225 14.13 0.32 -10.73
N GLN A 226 15.17 1.13 -10.49
CA GLN A 226 15.71 1.37 -9.16
C GLN A 226 14.78 2.30 -8.36
N THR A 227 13.89 1.71 -7.59
CA THR A 227 13.06 2.42 -6.60
C THR A 227 13.89 2.79 -5.37
N MET A 228 13.34 3.65 -4.49
CA MET A 228 14.02 4.07 -3.25
C MET A 228 14.46 2.90 -2.36
N PRO A 229 13.64 1.87 -2.09
CA PRO A 229 14.09 0.70 -1.32
C PRO A 229 15.27 -0.02 -1.97
N LEU A 230 15.30 -0.11 -3.31
CA LEU A 230 16.42 -0.71 -4.05
C LEU A 230 17.67 0.15 -3.99
N ALA A 231 17.52 1.48 -4.06
CA ALA A 231 18.62 2.42 -3.92
C ALA A 231 19.21 2.38 -2.50
N VAL A 232 18.37 2.33 -1.45
CA VAL A 232 18.81 2.17 -0.05
C VAL A 232 19.59 0.88 0.12
N TYR A 233 19.10 -0.24 -0.42
CA TYR A 233 19.78 -1.52 -0.32
C TYR A 233 21.16 -1.52 -0.97
N LEU A 234 21.28 -0.92 -2.16
CA LEU A 234 22.56 -0.81 -2.85
C LEU A 234 23.54 0.13 -2.10
N ALA A 235 23.03 1.27 -1.63
CA ALA A 235 23.82 2.21 -0.84
C ALA A 235 24.33 1.57 0.46
N LEU A 236 23.53 0.74 1.12
CA LEU A 236 23.95 0.07 2.36
C LEU A 236 25.19 -0.81 2.18
N GLN A 237 25.41 -1.35 0.98
CA GLN A 237 26.58 -2.18 0.67
C GLN A 237 27.84 -1.35 0.39
N ASN A 238 27.70 -0.12 -0.11
CA ASN A 238 28.82 0.68 -0.59
C ASN A 238 29.07 1.95 0.23
N ASP A 239 28.01 2.61 0.69
CA ASP A 239 28.03 3.86 1.45
C ASP A 239 26.90 3.88 2.48
N PRO A 240 27.14 3.40 3.71
CA PRO A 240 26.13 3.38 4.76
C PRO A 240 25.57 4.76 5.11
N ALA A 241 26.35 5.85 4.93
CA ALA A 241 25.89 7.21 5.19
C ALA A 241 24.83 7.62 4.15
N ALA A 242 25.06 7.32 2.87
CA ALA A 242 24.06 7.50 1.81
C ALA A 242 22.79 6.66 2.05
N ALA A 243 22.94 5.41 2.52
CA ALA A 243 21.79 4.57 2.85
C ALA A 243 20.92 5.19 3.95
N ILE A 244 21.52 5.77 4.99
CA ILE A 244 20.79 6.46 6.06
C ILE A 244 20.07 7.70 5.49
N ALA A 245 20.73 8.50 4.66
CA ALA A 245 20.12 9.67 4.03
C ALA A 245 18.90 9.32 3.17
N LEU A 246 19.03 8.31 2.29
CA LEU A 246 17.93 7.79 1.47
C LEU A 246 16.77 7.26 2.33
N SER A 247 17.09 6.57 3.41
CA SER A 247 16.08 6.06 4.36
C SER A 247 15.33 7.18 5.06
N LEU A 248 16.00 8.29 5.40
CA LEU A 248 15.35 9.48 5.97
C LEU A 248 14.40 10.15 4.98
N VAL A 249 14.75 10.21 3.69
CA VAL A 249 13.86 10.73 2.64
C VAL A 249 12.60 9.87 2.57
N LEU A 250 12.76 8.55 2.53
CA LEU A 250 11.62 7.63 2.46
C LEU A 250 10.75 7.72 3.72
N LEU A 251 11.37 7.85 4.90
CA LEU A 251 10.68 8.07 6.17
C LEU A 251 9.88 9.38 6.15
N ALA A 252 10.51 10.48 5.70
CA ALA A 252 9.86 11.78 5.61
C ALA A 252 8.65 11.75 4.66
N VAL A 253 8.78 11.11 3.49
CA VAL A 253 7.67 10.92 2.54
C VAL A 253 6.56 10.09 3.18
N SER A 254 6.88 9.00 3.87
CA SER A 254 5.89 8.16 4.56
C SER A 254 5.13 8.93 5.63
N ILE A 255 5.84 9.72 6.45
CA ILE A 255 5.23 10.57 7.48
C ILE A 255 4.35 11.66 6.84
N ALA A 256 4.82 12.31 5.77
CA ALA A 256 4.06 13.36 5.08
C ALA A 256 2.73 12.82 4.51
N VAL A 257 2.75 11.62 3.93
CA VAL A 257 1.53 10.96 3.42
C VAL A 257 0.59 10.60 4.57
N LEU A 258 1.09 9.98 5.64
CA LEU A 258 0.28 9.64 6.81
C LEU A 258 -0.33 10.88 7.46
N ALA A 259 0.44 11.96 7.60
CA ALA A 259 -0.04 13.23 8.16
C ALA A 259 -1.11 13.88 7.27
N GLY A 260 -0.88 13.93 5.96
CA GLY A 260 -1.85 14.52 5.00
C GLY A 260 -3.18 13.76 4.93
N LEU A 261 -3.17 12.47 5.27
CA LEU A 261 -4.36 11.62 5.28
C LEU A 261 -5.10 11.65 6.62
N ARG A 262 -4.39 11.89 7.74
CA ARG A 262 -4.97 11.98 9.08
C ARG A 262 -6.12 12.98 9.14
N ASP A 263 -5.95 14.16 8.56
CA ASP A 263 -6.95 15.24 8.61
C ASP A 263 -8.23 14.89 7.84
N ARG A 264 -8.13 14.07 6.80
CA ARG A 264 -9.29 13.58 6.05
C ARG A 264 -10.03 12.47 6.78
N TRP A 265 -9.32 11.62 7.53
CA TRP A 265 -9.92 10.52 8.29
C TRP A 265 -10.67 11.01 9.54
N MET A 266 -10.11 12.00 10.25
CA MET A 266 -10.77 12.57 11.43
C MET A 266 -12.00 13.45 11.10
N ARG A 267 -12.17 13.87 9.83
CA ARG A 267 -13.37 14.59 9.38
C ARG A 267 -14.47 13.66 8.86
N ALA A 268 -14.15 12.40 8.61
CA ALA A 268 -15.08 11.39 8.08
C ALA A 268 -15.60 10.41 9.15
N ALA A 269 -15.03 10.44 10.35
CA ALA A 269 -15.50 9.73 11.55
C ALA A 269 -16.32 10.64 12.46
#